data_0f20eef1d40265b6fdbcb6e865850d62
#
_entry.id   0f20eef1d40265b6fdbcb6e865850d62
#
_cell.length_a   1.000
_cell.length_b   1.000
_cell.length_c   1.000
_cell.angle_alpha   90.00
_cell.angle_beta   90.00
_cell.angle_gamma   90.00
#
_symmetry.space_group_name_H-M   'P 1'
#
loop_
_entity.id
_entity.type
_entity.pdbx_description
1 polymer ?
#
loop_
_entity_poly.entity_id
_entity_poly.type
_entity_poly.pdbx_seq_one_letter_code
_entity_poly.pdbx_strand_id
1 'polypeptide(L)'
;EETKALLKVHTSNYRIVGFTESVGIDELVPIAKEHEIPVVEDLGSGVLIDLEKYGLTHEPTVQESIAHGADVVCFSGDKLLGGPQAGIIIGKKKYIDMMKKNQLTRALRIDKFTAAALEMVLMEYLSEETAVQNIPVLRMIATPLEEIEKEARSFVRILRHTGMDAKIQMVSCESQIGGGSLPLERMESRAVAIQPNGMSVAEMEEKMRHLE
;
A
#
# COMPACT_ATOMS: atom_id res chain seq x y z
N GLU A 1 -20.55 9.19 31.48
CA GLU A 1 -19.27 8.82 30.83
C GLU A 1 -18.92 9.81 29.75
N GLU A 2 -17.59 10.02 29.51
CA GLU A 2 -17.09 11.10 28.66
C GLU A 2 -16.66 10.63 27.27
N THR A 3 -17.01 9.41 26.84
CA THR A 3 -16.69 8.89 25.50
C THR A 3 -17.37 9.73 24.42
N LYS A 4 -16.60 10.26 23.46
CA LYS A 4 -17.08 11.15 22.41
C LYS A 4 -16.96 10.58 20.98
N ALA A 5 -16.23 9.48 20.83
CA ALA A 5 -16.06 8.78 19.56
C ALA A 5 -15.55 7.36 19.83
N LEU A 6 -15.81 6.44 18.92
CA LEU A 6 -15.13 5.15 18.85
C LEU A 6 -14.08 5.25 17.73
N LEU A 7 -12.82 4.92 18.05
CA LEU A 7 -11.72 4.88 17.12
C LEU A 7 -11.29 3.44 16.87
N LYS A 8 -11.39 2.98 15.64
CA LYS A 8 -10.79 1.73 15.18
C LYS A 8 -9.52 2.06 14.41
N VAL A 9 -8.42 1.43 14.80
CA VAL A 9 -7.16 1.51 14.07
C VAL A 9 -6.89 0.17 13.40
N HIS A 10 -6.85 0.15 12.07
CA HIS A 10 -6.50 -1.04 11.31
C HIS A 10 -4.99 -1.25 11.35
N THR A 11 -4.56 -2.48 11.65
CA THR A 11 -3.14 -2.83 11.77
C THR A 11 -2.54 -3.15 10.39
N SER A 12 -2.46 -2.13 9.49
CA SER A 12 -1.99 -2.31 8.11
C SER A 12 -0.53 -2.75 8.00
N ASN A 13 0.32 -2.34 8.94
CA ASN A 13 1.78 -2.52 8.89
C ASN A 13 2.34 -3.56 9.87
N TYR A 14 1.48 -4.23 10.64
CA TYR A 14 1.85 -5.36 11.50
C TYR A 14 0.66 -6.31 11.67
N ARG A 15 0.93 -7.52 12.12
CA ARG A 15 -0.10 -8.49 12.50
C ARG A 15 0.13 -8.97 13.93
N ILE A 16 -0.96 -9.11 14.67
CA ILE A 16 -0.94 -9.76 15.97
C ILE A 16 -1.34 -11.22 15.75
N VAL A 17 -0.44 -12.14 16.06
CA VAL A 17 -0.66 -13.58 15.87
C VAL A 17 -0.87 -14.23 17.22
N GLY A 18 -1.94 -15.02 17.38
CA GLY A 18 -2.28 -15.74 18.62
C GLY A 18 -3.77 -15.68 18.91
N PHE A 19 -4.13 -15.82 20.19
CA PHE A 19 -5.52 -15.76 20.66
C PHE A 19 -6.00 -14.32 20.72
N THR A 20 -6.27 -13.72 19.56
CA THR A 20 -6.74 -12.32 19.45
C THR A 20 -7.97 -12.26 18.55
N GLU A 21 -8.88 -11.36 18.87
CA GLU A 21 -10.02 -10.99 18.04
C GLU A 21 -9.93 -9.51 17.67
N SER A 22 -10.50 -9.14 16.54
CA SER A 22 -10.63 -7.74 16.14
C SER A 22 -12.12 -7.43 15.92
N VAL A 23 -12.57 -6.29 16.44
CA VAL A 23 -13.93 -5.82 16.27
C VAL A 23 -14.09 -5.13 14.92
N GLY A 24 -15.09 -5.50 14.14
CA GLY A 24 -15.43 -4.89 12.86
C GLY A 24 -16.08 -3.50 13.00
N ILE A 25 -16.08 -2.72 11.92
CA ILE A 25 -16.83 -1.45 11.88
C ILE A 25 -18.32 -1.70 12.03
N ASP A 26 -18.84 -2.74 11.40
CA ASP A 26 -20.24 -3.19 11.48
C ASP A 26 -20.68 -3.54 12.90
N GLU A 27 -19.77 -4.00 13.75
CA GLU A 27 -20.03 -4.27 15.18
C GLU A 27 -19.98 -2.99 16.03
N LEU A 28 -19.09 -2.04 15.69
CA LEU A 28 -18.96 -0.77 16.42
C LEU A 28 -20.10 0.21 16.12
N VAL A 29 -20.60 0.22 14.89
CA VAL A 29 -21.62 1.17 14.42
C VAL A 29 -22.93 1.10 15.21
N PRO A 30 -23.51 -0.08 15.54
CA PRO A 30 -24.71 -0.16 16.38
C PRO A 30 -24.49 0.48 17.76
N ILE A 31 -23.36 0.20 18.41
CA ILE A 31 -23.02 0.75 19.73
C ILE A 31 -22.88 2.28 19.65
N ALA A 32 -22.18 2.77 18.64
CA ALA A 32 -21.97 4.20 18.43
C ALA A 32 -23.32 4.94 18.19
N LYS A 33 -24.24 4.32 17.45
CA LYS A 33 -25.59 4.88 17.21
C LYS A 33 -26.41 4.96 18.48
N GLU A 34 -26.38 3.94 19.33
CA GLU A 34 -27.08 3.94 20.62
C GLU A 34 -26.62 5.11 21.53
N HIS A 35 -25.33 5.45 21.45
CA HIS A 35 -24.74 6.52 22.26
C HIS A 35 -24.58 7.85 21.51
N GLU A 36 -25.09 7.96 20.30
CA GLU A 36 -25.03 9.16 19.44
C GLU A 36 -23.58 9.70 19.23
N ILE A 37 -22.60 8.82 19.20
CA ILE A 37 -21.18 9.15 18.99
C ILE A 37 -20.70 8.66 17.61
N PRO A 38 -19.68 9.31 17.01
CA PRO A 38 -19.15 8.87 15.72
C PRO A 38 -18.22 7.66 15.83
N VAL A 39 -18.17 6.85 14.75
CA VAL A 39 -17.13 5.86 14.51
C VAL A 39 -16.10 6.45 13.55
N VAL A 40 -14.85 6.47 13.97
CA VAL A 40 -13.68 6.90 13.18
C VAL A 40 -12.84 5.68 12.91
N GLU A 41 -12.47 5.43 11.66
CA GLU A 41 -11.53 4.40 11.29
C GLU A 41 -10.23 4.99 10.75
N ASP A 42 -9.11 4.60 11.33
CA ASP A 42 -7.79 4.79 10.75
C ASP A 42 -7.41 3.52 9.99
N LEU A 43 -7.67 3.52 8.69
CA LEU A 43 -7.45 2.38 7.81
C LEU A 43 -5.97 2.21 7.44
N GLY A 44 -5.24 3.30 7.31
CA GLY A 44 -3.81 3.34 7.09
C GLY A 44 -3.34 2.95 5.69
N SER A 45 -3.77 1.81 5.14
CA SER A 45 -3.27 1.26 3.87
C SER A 45 -3.64 2.06 2.62
N GLY A 46 -4.81 2.70 2.61
CA GLY A 46 -5.31 3.47 1.47
C GLY A 46 -5.75 2.63 0.27
N VAL A 47 -6.15 1.38 0.49
CA VAL A 47 -6.64 0.49 -0.55
C VAL A 47 -7.99 0.98 -1.08
N LEU A 48 -8.09 1.13 -2.41
CA LEU A 48 -9.32 1.49 -3.12
C LEU A 48 -9.81 0.39 -4.08
N ILE A 49 -9.05 -0.68 -4.26
CA ILE A 49 -9.42 -1.83 -5.11
C ILE A 49 -9.30 -3.12 -4.31
N ASP A 50 -10.09 -4.11 -4.69
CA ASP A 50 -10.03 -5.44 -4.09
C ASP A 50 -8.77 -6.18 -4.54
N LEU A 51 -7.83 -6.38 -3.62
CA LEU A 51 -6.55 -7.05 -3.87
C LEU A 51 -6.64 -8.59 -3.89
N GLU A 52 -7.76 -9.19 -3.45
CA GLU A 52 -7.98 -10.62 -3.54
C GLU A 52 -7.98 -11.11 -5.00
N LYS A 53 -8.40 -10.24 -5.93
CA LYS A 53 -8.35 -10.51 -7.39
C LYS A 53 -6.93 -10.77 -7.90
N TYR A 54 -5.92 -10.32 -7.16
CA TYR A 54 -4.49 -10.45 -7.50
C TYR A 54 -3.77 -11.46 -6.60
N GLY A 55 -4.55 -12.30 -5.88
CA GLY A 55 -4.02 -13.40 -5.08
C GLY A 55 -3.50 -13.02 -3.70
N LEU A 56 -3.82 -11.82 -3.22
CA LEU A 56 -3.48 -11.37 -1.86
C LEU A 56 -4.60 -11.69 -0.87
N THR A 57 -4.31 -11.63 0.43
CA THR A 57 -5.37 -11.70 1.44
C THR A 57 -6.20 -10.42 1.43
N HIS A 58 -7.43 -10.53 1.93
CA HIS A 58 -8.32 -9.39 2.03
C HIS A 58 -7.69 -8.25 2.85
N GLU A 59 -7.62 -7.08 2.25
CA GLU A 59 -7.27 -5.82 2.90
C GLU A 59 -8.49 -4.89 2.78
N PRO A 60 -9.03 -4.40 3.90
CA PRO A 60 -10.25 -3.58 3.87
C PRO A 60 -10.08 -2.35 2.98
N THR A 61 -11.03 -2.13 2.09
CA THR A 61 -11.05 -0.93 1.24
C THR A 61 -11.71 0.24 1.96
N VAL A 62 -11.38 1.45 1.50
CA VAL A 62 -12.02 2.67 2.00
C VAL A 62 -13.53 2.66 1.75
N GLN A 63 -13.96 2.08 0.63
CA GLN A 63 -15.37 1.94 0.27
C GLN A 63 -16.12 1.01 1.22
N GLU A 64 -15.50 -0.12 1.61
CA GLU A 64 -16.08 -1.05 2.59
C GLU A 64 -16.25 -0.39 3.95
N SER A 65 -15.26 0.35 4.42
CA SER A 65 -15.33 1.10 5.69
C SER A 65 -16.52 2.06 5.73
N ILE A 66 -16.73 2.79 4.64
CA ILE A 66 -17.89 3.70 4.49
C ILE A 66 -19.19 2.91 4.39
N ALA A 67 -19.22 1.82 3.62
CA ALA A 67 -20.42 0.97 3.47
C ALA A 67 -20.84 0.31 4.79
N HIS A 68 -19.90 -0.10 5.63
CA HIS A 68 -20.13 -0.63 6.97
C HIS A 68 -20.57 0.44 7.98
N GLY A 69 -20.53 1.73 7.60
CA GLY A 69 -21.12 2.82 8.34
C GLY A 69 -20.16 3.67 9.16
N ALA A 70 -18.87 3.59 8.92
CA ALA A 70 -17.90 4.52 9.50
C ALA A 70 -18.32 5.97 9.23
N ASP A 71 -18.22 6.83 10.23
CA ASP A 71 -18.55 8.25 10.10
C ASP A 71 -17.42 9.04 9.47
N VAL A 72 -16.19 8.62 9.75
CA VAL A 72 -14.94 9.20 9.23
C VAL A 72 -13.95 8.07 8.98
N VAL A 73 -13.28 8.10 7.85
CA VAL A 73 -12.20 7.18 7.49
C VAL A 73 -10.95 8.00 7.15
N CYS A 74 -9.82 7.62 7.77
CA CYS A 74 -8.51 8.20 7.54
C CYS A 74 -7.61 7.16 6.86
N PHE A 75 -6.80 7.57 5.90
CA PHE A 75 -5.87 6.69 5.21
C PHE A 75 -4.70 7.44 4.58
N SER A 76 -3.63 6.71 4.24
CA SER A 76 -2.42 7.26 3.66
C SER A 76 -2.47 7.31 2.15
N GLY A 77 -1.90 8.39 1.55
CA GLY A 77 -1.75 8.52 0.10
C GLY A 77 -0.54 7.76 -0.46
N ASP A 78 0.50 7.55 0.33
CA ASP A 78 1.82 7.06 -0.08
C ASP A 78 2.06 5.56 0.18
N LYS A 79 1.01 4.81 0.49
CA LYS A 79 1.06 3.35 0.63
C LYS A 79 0.43 2.67 -0.60
N LEU A 80 -0.56 1.79 -0.39
CA LEU A 80 -1.21 1.06 -1.48
C LEU A 80 -2.04 1.94 -2.42
N LEU A 81 -2.42 3.14 -2.00
CA LEU A 81 -2.98 4.15 -2.91
C LEU A 81 -2.00 4.52 -4.04
N GLY A 82 -0.70 4.47 -3.78
CA GLY A 82 0.34 4.74 -4.78
C GLY A 82 0.54 6.21 -5.12
N GLY A 83 0.07 7.12 -4.26
CA GLY A 83 0.19 8.56 -4.41
C GLY A 83 1.32 9.18 -3.60
N PRO A 84 1.36 10.51 -3.49
CA PRO A 84 2.30 11.23 -2.65
C PRO A 84 1.95 11.07 -1.17
N GLN A 85 2.90 11.39 -0.29
CA GLN A 85 2.67 11.41 1.15
C GLN A 85 1.59 12.42 1.51
N ALA A 86 0.46 11.91 1.97
CA ALA A 86 -0.69 12.69 2.40
C ALA A 86 -1.54 11.87 3.38
N GLY A 87 -2.11 12.52 4.38
CA GLY A 87 -3.21 11.98 5.16
C GLY A 87 -4.53 12.41 4.52
N ILE A 88 -5.33 11.44 4.12
CA ILE A 88 -6.62 11.67 3.48
C ILE A 88 -7.71 11.35 4.50
N ILE A 89 -8.69 12.24 4.62
CA ILE A 89 -9.81 12.09 5.53
C ILE A 89 -11.10 12.27 4.73
N ILE A 90 -11.94 11.24 4.75
CA ILE A 90 -13.27 11.28 4.13
C ILE A 90 -14.34 10.90 5.17
N GLY A 91 -15.59 11.22 4.90
CA GLY A 91 -16.68 10.84 5.79
C GLY A 91 -17.88 11.76 5.72
N LYS A 92 -18.75 11.67 6.73
CA LYS A 92 -19.97 12.46 6.79
C LYS A 92 -19.67 13.96 6.85
N LYS A 93 -20.36 14.70 6.00
CA LYS A 93 -20.17 16.15 5.81
C LYS A 93 -20.08 16.94 7.12
N LYS A 94 -20.93 16.61 8.10
CA LYS A 94 -20.96 17.31 9.41
C LYS A 94 -19.58 17.28 10.12
N TYR A 95 -18.89 16.13 10.08
CA TYR A 95 -17.57 15.97 10.73
C TYR A 95 -16.46 16.61 9.89
N ILE A 96 -16.50 16.41 8.59
CA ILE A 96 -15.52 17.02 7.67
C ILE A 96 -15.59 18.55 7.73
N ASP A 97 -16.79 19.15 7.79
CA ASP A 97 -16.95 20.59 7.92
C ASP A 97 -16.42 21.13 9.27
N MET A 98 -16.56 20.37 10.34
CA MET A 98 -15.96 20.71 11.65
C MET A 98 -14.42 20.69 11.58
N MET A 99 -13.84 19.63 10.99
CA MET A 99 -12.39 19.53 10.82
C MET A 99 -11.83 20.66 9.98
N LYS A 100 -12.47 21.01 8.86
CA LYS A 100 -12.06 22.14 7.99
C LYS A 100 -12.01 23.48 8.71
N LYS A 101 -12.84 23.67 9.73
CA LYS A 101 -12.88 24.92 10.54
C LYS A 101 -11.85 24.93 11.66
N ASN A 102 -11.23 23.79 11.98
CA ASN A 102 -10.25 23.70 13.05
C ASN A 102 -8.93 24.37 12.62
N GLN A 103 -8.34 25.14 13.53
CA GLN A 103 -7.09 25.88 13.29
C GLN A 103 -5.91 24.96 12.91
N LEU A 104 -5.88 23.73 13.44
CA LEU A 104 -4.84 22.72 13.14
C LEU A 104 -4.81 22.34 11.65
N THR A 105 -5.94 22.41 10.93
CA THR A 105 -5.98 22.11 9.50
C THR A 105 -5.02 22.99 8.71
N ARG A 106 -4.82 24.24 9.14
CA ARG A 106 -3.87 25.13 8.47
C ARG A 106 -2.42 24.69 8.65
N ALA A 107 -2.07 24.14 9.81
CA ALA A 107 -0.72 23.66 10.09
C ALA A 107 -0.42 22.31 9.45
N LEU A 108 -1.45 21.45 9.33
CA LEU A 108 -1.32 20.06 8.88
C LEU A 108 -1.62 19.85 7.39
N ARG A 109 -2.11 20.88 6.68
CA ARG A 109 -2.48 20.75 5.26
C ARG A 109 -1.27 20.44 4.38
N ILE A 110 -1.49 19.62 3.37
CA ILE A 110 -0.53 19.39 2.29
C ILE A 110 -0.35 20.66 1.46
N ASP A 111 0.75 20.75 0.75
CA ASP A 111 1.02 21.82 -0.21
C ASP A 111 0.30 21.59 -1.55
N LYS A 112 0.36 22.58 -2.44
CA LYS A 112 -0.34 22.51 -3.74
C LYS A 112 0.25 21.49 -4.72
N PHE A 113 1.55 21.18 -4.63
CA PHE A 113 2.18 20.20 -5.51
C PHE A 113 1.79 18.79 -5.10
N THR A 114 1.78 18.52 -3.81
CA THR A 114 1.26 17.25 -3.24
C THR A 114 -0.22 17.08 -3.59
N ALA A 115 -1.04 18.14 -3.50
CA ALA A 115 -2.45 18.08 -3.88
C ALA A 115 -2.64 17.78 -5.37
N ALA A 116 -1.87 18.42 -6.27
CA ALA A 116 -1.94 18.14 -7.70
C ALA A 116 -1.48 16.73 -8.06
N ALA A 117 -0.42 16.25 -7.42
CA ALA A 117 0.05 14.86 -7.61
C ALA A 117 -0.99 13.84 -7.12
N LEU A 118 -1.63 14.10 -5.97
CA LEU A 118 -2.69 13.25 -5.45
C LEU A 118 -3.92 13.24 -6.37
N GLU A 119 -4.30 14.39 -6.92
CA GLU A 119 -5.38 14.49 -7.88
C GLU A 119 -5.12 13.61 -9.11
N MET A 120 -3.91 13.66 -9.68
CA MET A 120 -3.53 12.81 -10.82
C MET A 120 -3.65 11.32 -10.49
N VAL A 121 -3.20 10.90 -9.31
CA VAL A 121 -3.34 9.49 -8.89
C VAL A 121 -4.81 9.11 -8.72
N LEU A 122 -5.62 9.96 -8.08
CA LEU A 122 -7.04 9.68 -7.88
C LEU A 122 -7.83 9.65 -9.20
N MET A 123 -7.40 10.38 -10.23
CA MET A 123 -7.99 10.29 -11.56
C MET A 123 -7.81 8.92 -12.21
N GLU A 124 -6.69 8.22 -11.94
CA GLU A 124 -6.49 6.85 -12.42
C GLU A 124 -7.51 5.87 -11.81
N TYR A 125 -7.96 6.11 -10.59
CA TYR A 125 -8.98 5.29 -9.90
C TYR A 125 -10.40 5.47 -10.43
N LEU A 126 -10.65 6.32 -11.42
CA LEU A 126 -11.94 6.38 -12.11
C LEU A 126 -12.25 5.08 -12.86
N SER A 127 -11.24 4.26 -13.17
CA SER A 127 -11.36 2.90 -13.64
C SER A 127 -10.33 2.02 -12.92
N GLU A 128 -10.73 0.83 -12.48
CA GLU A 128 -9.81 -0.14 -11.89
C GLU A 128 -8.70 -0.53 -12.89
N GLU A 129 -9.04 -0.64 -14.17
CA GLU A 129 -8.10 -0.97 -15.23
C GLU A 129 -6.99 0.09 -15.36
N THR A 130 -7.35 1.38 -15.41
CA THR A 130 -6.35 2.47 -15.50
C THR A 130 -5.51 2.54 -14.24
N ALA A 131 -6.09 2.37 -13.05
CA ALA A 131 -5.36 2.35 -11.80
C ALA A 131 -4.29 1.25 -11.79
N VAL A 132 -4.66 0.02 -12.16
CA VAL A 132 -3.74 -1.13 -12.16
C VAL A 132 -2.63 -0.97 -13.21
N GLN A 133 -2.94 -0.37 -14.37
CA GLN A 133 -1.95 -0.16 -15.43
C GLN A 133 -0.96 0.98 -15.11
N ASN A 134 -1.44 2.07 -14.54
CA ASN A 134 -0.70 3.32 -14.44
C ASN A 134 -0.09 3.58 -13.05
N ILE A 135 -0.69 3.05 -11.98
CA ILE A 135 -0.14 3.20 -10.64
C ILE A 135 0.92 2.13 -10.38
N PRO A 136 2.19 2.51 -10.17
CA PRO A 136 3.30 1.56 -10.12
C PRO A 136 3.14 0.43 -9.10
N VAL A 137 2.67 0.72 -7.88
CA VAL A 137 2.48 -0.29 -6.84
C VAL A 137 1.42 -1.32 -7.25
N LEU A 138 0.30 -0.87 -7.82
CA LEU A 138 -0.77 -1.76 -8.27
C LEU A 138 -0.34 -2.59 -9.48
N ARG A 139 0.37 -1.97 -10.44
CA ARG A 139 0.94 -2.68 -11.59
C ARG A 139 1.90 -3.78 -11.16
N MET A 140 2.80 -3.50 -10.20
CA MET A 140 3.71 -4.52 -9.67
C MET A 140 2.98 -5.68 -8.99
N ILE A 141 1.92 -5.38 -8.22
CA ILE A 141 1.08 -6.42 -7.59
C ILE A 141 0.35 -7.26 -8.63
N ALA A 142 -0.19 -6.62 -9.66
CA ALA A 142 -1.00 -7.29 -10.69
C ALA A 142 -0.18 -7.99 -11.78
N THR A 143 1.15 -7.82 -11.81
CA THR A 143 2.00 -8.43 -12.84
C THR A 143 2.02 -9.96 -12.70
N PRO A 144 1.59 -10.72 -13.74
CA PRO A 144 1.60 -12.17 -13.70
C PRO A 144 3.02 -12.74 -13.58
N LEU A 145 3.15 -13.88 -12.87
CA LEU A 145 4.45 -14.54 -12.67
C LEU A 145 5.16 -14.87 -13.98
N GLU A 146 4.40 -15.26 -15.01
CA GLU A 146 4.94 -15.58 -16.34
C GLU A 146 5.61 -14.38 -17.00
N GLU A 147 5.09 -13.18 -16.77
CA GLU A 147 5.69 -11.95 -17.27
C GLU A 147 6.98 -11.61 -16.55
N ILE A 148 6.99 -11.70 -15.22
CA ILE A 148 8.19 -11.53 -14.39
C ILE A 148 9.27 -12.54 -14.82
N GLU A 149 8.89 -13.79 -15.06
CA GLU A 149 9.80 -14.83 -15.51
C GLU A 149 10.39 -14.52 -16.89
N LYS A 150 9.57 -14.05 -17.83
CA LYS A 150 10.01 -13.64 -19.17
C LYS A 150 11.01 -12.48 -19.09
N GLU A 151 10.73 -11.50 -18.27
CA GLU A 151 11.64 -10.36 -18.05
C GLU A 151 12.96 -10.80 -17.41
N ALA A 152 12.90 -11.61 -16.36
CA ALA A 152 14.10 -12.16 -15.71
C ALA A 152 14.96 -12.99 -16.66
N ARG A 153 14.36 -13.85 -17.49
CA ARG A 153 15.06 -14.61 -18.55
C ARG A 153 15.73 -13.68 -19.59
N SER A 154 15.02 -12.63 -19.98
CA SER A 154 15.55 -11.64 -20.91
C SER A 154 16.75 -10.91 -20.31
N PHE A 155 16.65 -10.51 -19.05
CA PHE A 155 17.75 -9.83 -18.34
C PHE A 155 18.97 -10.75 -18.16
N VAL A 156 18.79 -12.01 -17.77
CA VAL A 156 19.87 -13.02 -17.73
C VAL A 156 20.58 -13.10 -19.08
N ARG A 157 19.82 -13.14 -20.20
CA ARG A 157 20.39 -13.20 -21.55
C ARG A 157 21.21 -11.96 -21.87
N ILE A 158 20.71 -10.78 -21.56
CA ILE A 158 21.43 -9.51 -21.76
C ILE A 158 22.76 -9.54 -20.99
N LEU A 159 22.74 -9.84 -19.69
CA LEU A 159 23.92 -9.89 -18.87
C LEU A 159 24.98 -10.89 -19.36
N ARG A 160 24.55 -12.06 -19.82
CA ARG A 160 25.48 -13.06 -20.40
C ARG A 160 26.17 -12.56 -21.68
N HIS A 161 25.49 -11.71 -22.47
CA HIS A 161 26.08 -11.12 -23.67
C HIS A 161 27.09 -10.00 -23.41
N THR A 162 27.10 -9.43 -22.20
CA THR A 162 28.09 -8.39 -21.82
C THR A 162 29.50 -8.97 -21.61
N GLY A 163 29.65 -10.28 -21.56
CA GLY A 163 30.94 -10.93 -21.24
C GLY A 163 31.35 -10.78 -19.75
N MET A 164 30.41 -10.42 -18.88
CA MET A 164 30.66 -10.32 -17.44
C MET A 164 31.20 -11.65 -16.88
N ASP A 165 32.35 -11.58 -16.20
CA ASP A 165 32.92 -12.76 -15.52
C ASP A 165 32.15 -13.06 -14.21
N ALA A 166 31.00 -13.67 -14.36
CA ALA A 166 30.11 -14.03 -13.28
C ALA A 166 29.22 -15.21 -13.64
N LYS A 167 28.84 -15.98 -12.63
CA LYS A 167 27.74 -16.96 -12.76
C LYS A 167 26.42 -16.21 -12.67
N ILE A 168 25.62 -16.23 -13.74
CA ILE A 168 24.34 -15.53 -13.84
C ILE A 168 23.23 -16.54 -14.07
N GLN A 169 22.23 -16.55 -13.19
CA GLN A 169 21.08 -17.46 -13.29
C GLN A 169 19.81 -16.81 -12.76
N MET A 170 18.67 -17.22 -13.30
CA MET A 170 17.36 -16.91 -12.71
C MET A 170 17.08 -17.88 -11.56
N VAL A 171 16.53 -17.38 -10.48
CA VAL A 171 16.13 -18.15 -9.28
C VAL A 171 14.70 -17.80 -8.90
N SER A 172 13.97 -18.79 -8.36
CA SER A 172 12.67 -18.54 -7.72
C SER A 172 12.90 -17.85 -6.38
N CYS A 173 12.06 -16.87 -6.10
CA CYS A 173 12.07 -16.14 -4.84
C CYS A 173 10.66 -15.67 -4.48
N GLU A 174 10.53 -15.05 -3.33
CA GLU A 174 9.31 -14.38 -2.89
C GLU A 174 9.55 -12.88 -2.80
N SER A 175 8.57 -12.09 -3.23
CA SER A 175 8.51 -10.64 -3.05
C SER A 175 7.56 -10.28 -1.91
N GLN A 176 7.78 -9.12 -1.32
CA GLN A 176 6.94 -8.53 -0.28
C GLN A 176 6.38 -7.20 -0.76
N ILE A 177 5.17 -6.84 -0.29
CA ILE A 177 4.55 -5.56 -0.65
C ILE A 177 5.26 -4.39 0.03
N GLY A 178 5.87 -4.64 1.20
CA GLY A 178 6.63 -3.63 1.93
C GLY A 178 6.10 -3.34 3.33
N GLY A 179 6.82 -2.48 4.06
CA GLY A 179 6.59 -2.26 5.49
C GLY A 179 5.36 -1.43 5.86
N GLY A 180 4.63 -0.90 4.89
CA GLY A 180 3.48 -0.02 5.13
C GLY A 180 2.12 -0.73 5.10
N SER A 181 2.05 -1.93 4.50
CA SER A 181 0.80 -2.67 4.33
C SER A 181 1.09 -4.14 4.02
N LEU A 182 0.19 -5.04 4.46
CA LEU A 182 0.24 -6.47 4.20
C LEU A 182 1.60 -7.11 4.55
N PRO A 183 2.09 -6.99 5.80
CA PRO A 183 3.47 -7.31 6.17
C PRO A 183 3.81 -8.81 6.10
N LEU A 184 2.83 -9.70 6.11
CA LEU A 184 3.01 -11.14 6.04
C LEU A 184 2.81 -11.71 4.63
N GLU A 185 2.33 -10.89 3.69
CA GLU A 185 2.08 -11.35 2.32
C GLU A 185 3.38 -11.66 1.59
N ARG A 186 3.35 -12.80 0.89
CA ARG A 186 4.44 -13.30 0.07
C ARG A 186 3.91 -13.58 -1.32
N MET A 187 4.51 -12.99 -2.32
CA MET A 187 4.17 -13.19 -3.71
C MET A 187 5.27 -13.96 -4.40
N GLU A 188 4.91 -15.03 -5.12
CA GLU A 188 5.87 -15.74 -5.96
C GLU A 188 6.51 -14.78 -6.96
N SER A 189 7.83 -14.87 -7.08
CA SER A 189 8.61 -13.98 -7.93
C SER A 189 9.83 -14.68 -8.53
N ARG A 190 10.55 -13.97 -9.37
CA ARG A 190 11.82 -14.40 -9.96
C ARG A 190 12.88 -13.33 -9.75
N ALA A 191 14.08 -13.76 -9.42
CA ALA A 191 15.23 -12.89 -9.30
C ALA A 191 16.36 -13.35 -10.24
N VAL A 192 17.21 -12.42 -10.63
CA VAL A 192 18.45 -12.71 -11.34
C VAL A 192 19.58 -12.72 -10.31
N ALA A 193 20.12 -13.90 -10.03
CA ALA A 193 21.25 -14.08 -9.15
C ALA A 193 22.56 -13.94 -9.94
N ILE A 194 23.45 -13.06 -9.45
CA ILE A 194 24.75 -12.79 -10.04
C ILE A 194 25.83 -13.11 -9.00
N GLN A 195 26.68 -14.07 -9.31
CA GLN A 195 27.83 -14.43 -8.48
C GLN A 195 29.10 -14.09 -9.24
N PRO A 196 29.80 -12.98 -8.91
CA PRO A 196 31.00 -12.58 -9.61
C PRO A 196 32.15 -13.55 -9.35
N ASN A 197 33.01 -13.76 -10.36
CA ASN A 197 34.30 -14.44 -10.20
C ASN A 197 35.36 -13.38 -9.88
N GLY A 198 36.32 -13.69 -9.01
CA GLY A 198 37.45 -12.83 -8.72
C GLY A 198 37.17 -11.61 -7.81
N MET A 199 35.93 -11.46 -7.30
CA MET A 199 35.58 -10.47 -6.26
C MET A 199 34.49 -11.02 -5.34
N SER A 200 34.39 -10.49 -4.14
CA SER A 200 33.32 -10.82 -3.21
C SER A 200 31.99 -10.14 -3.60
N VAL A 201 30.88 -10.69 -3.11
CA VAL A 201 29.54 -10.08 -3.32
C VAL A 201 29.51 -8.67 -2.69
N ALA A 202 30.11 -8.48 -1.52
CA ALA A 202 30.18 -7.18 -0.85
C ALA A 202 30.93 -6.12 -1.68
N GLU A 203 32.06 -6.50 -2.28
CA GLU A 203 32.82 -5.61 -3.17
C GLU A 203 32.02 -5.26 -4.45
N MET A 204 31.28 -6.23 -4.98
CA MET A 204 30.40 -5.97 -6.12
C MET A 204 29.28 -5.00 -5.73
N GLU A 205 28.63 -5.21 -4.59
CA GLU A 205 27.57 -4.32 -4.08
C GLU A 205 28.09 -2.90 -3.88
N GLU A 206 29.26 -2.74 -3.25
CA GLU A 206 29.89 -1.44 -3.05
C GLU A 206 30.15 -0.72 -4.38
N LYS A 207 30.72 -1.42 -5.36
CA LYS A 207 30.96 -0.87 -6.69
C LYS A 207 29.66 -0.46 -7.38
N MET A 208 28.60 -1.28 -7.30
CA MET A 208 27.32 -0.95 -7.91
C MET A 208 26.65 0.28 -7.27
N ARG A 209 26.86 0.53 -5.97
CA ARG A 209 26.37 1.74 -5.28
C ARG A 209 27.09 3.02 -5.69
N HIS A 210 28.30 2.91 -6.22
CA HIS A 210 29.14 4.03 -6.64
C HIS A 210 29.20 4.22 -8.17
N LEU A 211 28.38 3.48 -8.94
CA LEU A 211 28.19 3.74 -10.37
C LEU A 211 27.33 5.00 -10.52
N GLU A 212 27.90 6.04 -11.13
CA GLU A 212 27.20 7.24 -11.57
C GLU A 212 26.39 7.00 -12.85
#